data_356f1ba1379c2afa3bd6cc42b40ecf63
#
_entry.id   356f1ba1379c2afa3bd6cc42b40ecf63
#
_cell.length_a   1.000
_cell.length_b   1.000
_cell.length_c   1.000
_cell.angle_alpha   90.00
_cell.angle_beta   90.00
_cell.angle_gamma   90.00
#
_symmetry.space_group_name_H-M   'P 1'
#
loop_
_entity.id
_entity.type
_entity.pdbx_description
1 polymer ?
#
loop_
_entity_poly.entity_id
_entity_poly.type
_entity_poly.pdbx_seq_one_letter_code
_entity_poly.pdbx_strand_id
1 'polypeptide(L)'
;MDTKLLKWGALPSPPDERDYKFEDIIVGAGTLPSQYKNPYLEEINEIVLNQGSTMECVCCTVAHWKWLMERKQNGNRDMFSPSYLYGNFHDNDVDEGGCYPRCVCAQHVTYGICKFEDFPKWYNDKRLANVEYRERKAELNEKAYPYRSNSYYTCGTNIDTIKRGIMLRGGVMINVPVHDTLFDMVTPITKAPSNSKLIYGYHAMLAVGWDDTLNCWIVLNSYGRSYDDLKMGSAKKNGYFYLSYDYPITETYTFVDDINEVQKEEQDMFKDVEGHWAEESIEKAAQKGIVQGFEDGTFRPDEMVTRAQLCSILNRLGLLD
;
A
#
# COMPACT_ATOMS: atom_id res chain seq x y z
N MET A 1 24.97 18.45 -2.08
CA MET A 1 24.51 17.12 -1.66
C MET A 1 25.04 16.11 -2.65
N ASP A 2 25.75 15.10 -2.22
CA ASP A 2 26.19 14.07 -3.15
C ASP A 2 25.02 13.07 -3.33
N THR A 3 24.14 13.37 -4.30
CA THR A 3 22.97 12.55 -4.65
C THR A 3 23.36 11.19 -5.23
N LYS A 4 24.65 10.91 -5.42
CA LYS A 4 25.18 9.65 -5.94
C LYS A 4 25.04 8.47 -4.98
N LEU A 5 24.73 8.73 -3.70
CA LEU A 5 24.57 7.70 -2.68
C LEU A 5 23.14 7.12 -2.59
N LEU A 6 22.15 7.80 -3.15
CA LEU A 6 20.77 7.33 -3.13
C LEU A 6 20.42 6.70 -4.47
N LYS A 7 19.88 5.50 -4.46
CA LYS A 7 19.40 4.80 -5.65
C LYS A 7 17.87 4.72 -5.64
N TRP A 8 17.29 4.99 -6.78
CA TRP A 8 15.85 5.00 -7.02
C TRP A 8 15.48 3.71 -7.73
N GLY A 9 14.76 2.83 -7.04
CA GLY A 9 14.55 1.47 -7.50
C GLY A 9 13.16 1.20 -8.06
N ALA A 10 12.26 2.17 -8.08
CA ALA A 10 10.95 1.97 -8.68
C ALA A 10 10.99 2.32 -10.18
N LEU A 11 10.48 1.41 -11.01
CA LEU A 11 10.24 1.63 -12.43
C LEU A 11 8.73 1.80 -12.63
N PRO A 12 8.25 2.79 -13.41
CA PRO A 12 6.83 2.89 -13.69
C PRO A 12 6.32 1.60 -14.36
N SER A 13 5.30 0.98 -13.79
CA SER A 13 4.70 -0.22 -14.38
C SER A 13 4.02 0.14 -15.70
N PRO A 14 4.18 -0.65 -16.78
CA PRO A 14 3.38 -0.46 -17.98
C PRO A 14 1.88 -0.53 -17.65
N PRO A 15 1.03 0.31 -18.24
CA PRO A 15 -0.42 0.22 -18.04
C PRO A 15 -0.94 -1.19 -18.36
N ASP A 16 -1.83 -1.71 -17.52
CA ASP A 16 -2.51 -2.98 -17.75
C ASP A 16 -3.99 -2.85 -17.38
N GLU A 17 -4.86 -2.99 -18.36
CA GLU A 17 -6.31 -2.89 -18.18
C GLU A 17 -6.90 -4.01 -17.29
N ARG A 18 -6.12 -5.06 -17.03
CA ARG A 18 -6.51 -6.18 -16.17
C ARG A 18 -6.21 -5.92 -14.69
N ASP A 19 -5.60 -4.79 -14.35
CA ASP A 19 -5.38 -4.45 -12.95
C ASP A 19 -6.71 -4.32 -12.22
N TYR A 20 -6.88 -5.09 -11.17
CA TYR A 20 -8.03 -4.96 -10.28
C TYR A 20 -8.01 -3.59 -9.62
N LYS A 21 -9.14 -2.89 -9.69
CA LYS A 21 -9.28 -1.57 -9.08
C LYS A 21 -9.84 -1.70 -7.67
N PHE A 22 -9.19 -1.04 -6.73
CA PHE A 22 -9.64 -1.03 -5.34
C PHE A 22 -11.01 -0.40 -5.17
N GLU A 23 -11.34 0.59 -5.99
CA GLU A 23 -12.66 1.22 -6.02
C GLU A 23 -13.81 0.24 -6.31
N ASP A 24 -13.54 -0.86 -7.04
CA ASP A 24 -14.56 -1.86 -7.39
C ASP A 24 -14.93 -2.75 -6.20
N ILE A 25 -14.10 -2.79 -5.15
CA ILE A 25 -14.34 -3.59 -3.95
C ILE A 25 -14.68 -2.76 -2.71
N ILE A 26 -14.60 -1.43 -2.79
CA ILE A 26 -15.02 -0.53 -1.71
C ILE A 26 -16.53 -0.29 -1.84
N VAL A 27 -17.32 -1.00 -1.06
CA VAL A 27 -18.78 -0.80 -1.03
C VAL A 27 -19.15 -0.17 0.31
N GLY A 28 -20.00 0.87 0.29
CA GLY A 28 -20.61 1.43 1.49
C GLY A 28 -19.69 2.15 2.47
N ALA A 29 -18.47 2.47 2.06
CA ALA A 29 -17.49 3.11 2.93
C ALA A 29 -18.00 4.48 3.43
N GLY A 30 -18.20 4.61 4.74
CA GLY A 30 -18.66 5.81 5.42
C GLY A 30 -17.78 7.06 5.13
N THR A 31 -18.11 8.16 5.79
CA THR A 31 -17.34 9.41 5.67
C THR A 31 -15.92 9.24 6.18
N LEU A 32 -14.95 9.63 5.35
CA LEU A 32 -13.55 9.64 5.75
C LEU A 32 -13.32 10.72 6.84
N PRO A 33 -12.56 10.42 7.89
CA PRO A 33 -12.14 11.43 8.84
C PRO A 33 -11.21 12.43 8.16
N SER A 34 -11.16 13.67 8.66
CA SER A 34 -10.23 14.69 8.15
C SER A 34 -8.76 14.37 8.43
N GLN A 35 -8.50 13.46 9.36
CA GLN A 35 -7.15 13.01 9.72
C GLN A 35 -7.18 11.53 10.07
N TYR A 36 -6.15 10.81 9.63
CA TYR A 36 -5.94 9.42 9.99
C TYR A 36 -4.44 9.12 10.05
N LYS A 37 -4.06 8.31 11.01
CA LYS A 37 -2.71 7.77 11.15
C LYS A 37 -2.81 6.30 11.50
N ASN A 38 -2.09 5.46 10.77
CA ASN A 38 -2.06 4.04 11.09
C ASN A 38 -1.68 3.83 12.56
N PRO A 39 -2.46 3.10 13.36
CA PRO A 39 -2.25 2.95 14.80
C PRO A 39 -0.90 2.31 15.18
N TYR A 40 -0.29 1.57 14.26
CA TYR A 40 1.00 0.90 14.46
C TYR A 40 2.20 1.67 13.90
N LEU A 41 1.99 2.91 13.42
CA LEU A 41 3.05 3.70 12.80
C LEU A 41 4.24 3.94 13.73
N GLU A 42 3.99 4.21 14.99
CA GLU A 42 5.09 4.46 15.95
C GLU A 42 5.87 3.17 16.26
N GLU A 43 5.21 2.00 16.26
CA GLU A 43 5.88 0.72 16.47
C GLU A 43 6.77 0.36 15.27
N ILE A 44 6.25 0.45 14.03
CA ILE A 44 7.06 0.14 12.84
C ILE A 44 8.21 1.14 12.66
N ASN A 45 8.02 2.36 13.13
CA ASN A 45 9.03 3.40 13.06
C ASN A 45 10.31 3.06 13.86
N GLU A 46 10.20 2.25 14.92
CA GLU A 46 11.36 1.78 15.69
C GLU A 46 12.23 0.80 14.87
N ILE A 47 11.67 0.14 13.87
CA ILE A 47 12.28 -0.93 13.08
C ILE A 47 12.21 -0.65 11.58
N VAL A 48 11.96 0.59 11.18
CA VAL A 48 11.84 0.96 9.77
C VAL A 48 13.09 0.55 8.97
N LEU A 49 12.84 -0.06 7.81
CA LEU A 49 13.91 -0.56 6.94
C LEU A 49 14.74 0.58 6.37
N ASN A 50 16.03 0.29 6.18
CA ASN A 50 16.93 1.18 5.47
C ASN A 50 17.46 0.46 4.22
N GLN A 51 17.02 0.81 3.03
CA GLN A 51 17.51 0.21 1.78
C GLN A 51 18.97 0.57 1.45
N GLY A 52 19.53 1.59 2.08
CA GLY A 52 20.90 2.05 1.80
C GLY A 52 21.07 2.44 0.32
N SER A 53 22.11 1.88 -0.31
CA SER A 53 22.42 2.11 -1.74
C SER A 53 21.79 1.09 -2.69
N THR A 54 20.85 0.26 -2.21
CA THR A 54 20.15 -0.73 -3.06
C THR A 54 18.94 -0.11 -3.76
N MET A 55 18.42 -0.77 -4.81
CA MET A 55 17.23 -0.36 -5.53
C MET A 55 15.95 -1.07 -5.02
N GLU A 56 15.89 -1.40 -3.73
CA GLU A 56 14.85 -2.23 -3.12
C GLU A 56 13.64 -1.44 -2.59
N CYS A 57 13.44 -0.17 -2.98
CA CYS A 57 12.36 0.65 -2.38
C CYS A 57 10.98 0.03 -2.51
N VAL A 58 10.65 -0.59 -3.65
CA VAL A 58 9.37 -1.30 -3.85
C VAL A 58 9.25 -2.46 -2.88
N CYS A 59 10.29 -3.28 -2.77
CA CYS A 59 10.31 -4.45 -1.88
C CYS A 59 10.25 -4.05 -0.39
N CYS A 60 10.96 -2.97 -0.02
CA CYS A 60 10.86 -2.41 1.34
C CYS A 60 9.43 -1.94 1.66
N THR A 61 8.76 -1.34 0.68
CA THR A 61 7.36 -0.88 0.85
C THR A 61 6.42 -2.05 1.09
N VAL A 62 6.56 -3.15 0.35
CA VAL A 62 5.78 -4.38 0.57
C VAL A 62 6.10 -5.00 1.93
N ALA A 63 7.37 -5.05 2.33
CA ALA A 63 7.77 -5.57 3.64
C ALA A 63 7.17 -4.76 4.80
N HIS A 64 7.17 -3.42 4.71
CA HIS A 64 6.52 -2.55 5.70
C HIS A 64 5.00 -2.76 5.74
N TRP A 65 4.35 -2.84 4.56
CA TRP A 65 2.92 -3.10 4.49
C TRP A 65 2.57 -4.44 5.14
N LYS A 66 3.29 -5.51 4.82
CA LYS A 66 3.06 -6.85 5.39
C LYS A 66 3.26 -6.84 6.91
N TRP A 67 4.27 -6.16 7.40
CA TRP A 67 4.46 -6.01 8.85
C TRP A 67 3.26 -5.34 9.52
N LEU A 68 2.71 -4.27 8.95
CA LEU A 68 1.53 -3.58 9.49
C LEU A 68 0.31 -4.50 9.53
N MET A 69 0.11 -5.32 8.50
CA MET A 69 -0.99 -6.28 8.43
C MET A 69 -0.82 -7.42 9.44
N GLU A 70 0.35 -8.04 9.52
CA GLU A 70 0.63 -9.09 10.50
C GLU A 70 0.54 -8.55 11.94
N ARG A 71 0.95 -7.32 12.17
CA ARG A 71 0.81 -6.67 13.47
C ARG A 71 -0.65 -6.46 13.85
N LYS A 72 -1.48 -6.04 12.89
CA LYS A 72 -2.93 -5.84 13.06
C LYS A 72 -3.65 -7.17 13.31
N GLN A 73 -3.39 -8.17 12.48
CA GLN A 73 -4.13 -9.44 12.47
C GLN A 73 -3.69 -10.42 13.55
N ASN A 74 -2.37 -10.56 13.74
CA ASN A 74 -1.78 -11.63 14.54
C ASN A 74 -0.97 -11.12 15.73
N GLY A 75 -0.80 -9.80 15.87
CA GLY A 75 0.07 -9.22 16.90
C GLY A 75 1.56 -9.44 16.63
N ASN A 76 1.93 -9.99 15.45
CA ASN A 76 3.30 -10.28 15.08
C ASN A 76 4.12 -8.99 14.91
N ARG A 77 5.40 -9.04 15.27
CA ARG A 77 6.35 -7.92 15.18
C ARG A 77 7.60 -8.26 14.36
N ASP A 78 7.62 -9.42 13.71
CA ASP A 78 8.76 -9.82 12.90
C ASP A 78 8.78 -9.02 11.61
N MET A 79 9.93 -8.44 11.29
CA MET A 79 10.12 -7.75 10.01
C MET A 79 10.29 -8.76 8.88
N PHE A 80 9.88 -8.37 7.69
CA PHE A 80 9.97 -9.15 6.46
C PHE A 80 11.14 -8.74 5.59
N SER A 81 11.60 -9.66 4.74
CA SER A 81 12.79 -9.49 3.91
C SER A 81 12.50 -8.81 2.56
N PRO A 82 12.88 -7.55 2.35
CA PRO A 82 12.78 -6.93 1.04
C PRO A 82 13.72 -7.59 0.03
N SER A 83 14.88 -8.06 0.47
CA SER A 83 15.90 -8.69 -0.38
C SER A 83 15.42 -10.02 -0.98
N TYR A 84 14.54 -10.74 -0.28
CA TYR A 84 13.88 -11.92 -0.83
C TYR A 84 13.00 -11.55 -2.04
N LEU A 85 12.13 -10.54 -1.91
CA LEU A 85 11.29 -10.08 -3.04
C LEU A 85 12.15 -9.54 -4.18
N TYR A 86 13.20 -8.82 -3.86
CA TYR A 86 14.14 -8.30 -4.85
C TYR A 86 14.85 -9.42 -5.60
N GLY A 87 15.29 -10.47 -4.90
CA GLY A 87 15.85 -11.68 -5.49
C GLY A 87 14.88 -12.40 -6.41
N ASN A 88 13.61 -12.53 -6.01
CA ASN A 88 12.55 -13.11 -6.83
C ASN A 88 12.33 -12.31 -8.13
N PHE A 89 12.38 -10.98 -8.07
CA PHE A 89 12.21 -10.12 -9.24
C PHE A 89 13.39 -10.26 -10.22
N HIS A 90 14.61 -10.39 -9.69
CA HIS A 90 15.86 -10.43 -10.46
C HIS A 90 16.45 -11.84 -10.61
N ASP A 91 15.63 -12.89 -10.55
CA ASP A 91 16.08 -14.30 -10.51
C ASP A 91 17.08 -14.69 -11.62
N ASN A 92 17.01 -14.05 -12.79
CA ASN A 92 17.85 -14.33 -13.93
C ASN A 92 18.86 -13.21 -14.25
N ASP A 93 18.83 -12.10 -13.52
CA ASP A 93 19.66 -10.95 -13.82
C ASP A 93 20.38 -10.45 -12.57
N VAL A 94 21.68 -10.36 -12.68
CA VAL A 94 22.59 -9.91 -11.61
C VAL A 94 22.69 -8.38 -11.61
N ASP A 95 22.08 -7.72 -12.60
CA ASP A 95 22.16 -6.28 -12.74
C ASP A 95 21.23 -5.56 -11.75
N GLU A 96 21.78 -4.49 -11.22
CA GLU A 96 21.23 -3.61 -10.19
C GLU A 96 20.06 -2.76 -10.70
N GLY A 97 19.09 -3.39 -11.37
CA GLY A 97 17.92 -2.72 -11.90
C GLY A 97 16.88 -2.38 -10.85
N GLY A 98 16.01 -1.42 -11.13
CA GLY A 98 14.82 -1.16 -10.35
C GLY A 98 13.77 -2.25 -10.53
N CYS A 99 12.70 -2.20 -9.73
CA CYS A 99 11.57 -3.11 -9.80
C CYS A 99 10.32 -2.40 -10.31
N TYR A 100 9.50 -3.09 -11.08
CA TYR A 100 8.14 -2.67 -11.38
C TYR A 100 7.23 -2.95 -10.18
N PRO A 101 6.57 -1.94 -9.59
CA PRO A 101 5.70 -2.14 -8.43
C PRO A 101 4.68 -3.25 -8.63
N ARG A 102 3.96 -3.27 -9.77
CA ARG A 102 3.01 -4.33 -10.10
C ARG A 102 3.62 -5.73 -10.05
N CYS A 103 4.79 -5.90 -10.62
CA CYS A 103 5.43 -7.22 -10.67
C CYS A 103 5.81 -7.71 -9.27
N VAL A 104 6.30 -6.83 -8.40
CA VAL A 104 6.62 -7.17 -7.01
C VAL A 104 5.34 -7.50 -6.24
N CYS A 105 4.24 -6.75 -6.46
CA CYS A 105 2.94 -7.07 -5.89
C CYS A 105 2.44 -8.46 -6.33
N ALA A 106 2.54 -8.78 -7.62
CA ALA A 106 2.16 -10.09 -8.15
C ALA A 106 3.01 -11.22 -7.57
N GLN A 107 4.30 -10.99 -7.38
CA GLN A 107 5.19 -11.97 -6.74
C GLN A 107 4.85 -12.19 -5.28
N HIS A 108 4.53 -11.12 -4.54
CA HIS A 108 4.10 -11.25 -3.16
C HIS A 108 2.80 -12.06 -3.03
N VAL A 109 1.85 -11.88 -3.94
CA VAL A 109 0.63 -12.69 -4.00
C VAL A 109 0.95 -14.16 -4.35
N THR A 110 1.91 -14.41 -5.22
CA THR A 110 2.25 -15.76 -5.69
C THR A 110 3.11 -16.53 -4.69
N TYR A 111 4.16 -15.91 -4.17
CA TYR A 111 5.21 -16.57 -3.38
C TYR A 111 5.23 -16.14 -1.92
N GLY A 112 4.65 -14.98 -1.58
CA GLY A 112 4.74 -14.39 -0.25
C GLY A 112 6.01 -13.61 -0.02
N ILE A 113 6.36 -13.47 1.25
CA ILE A 113 7.59 -12.80 1.71
C ILE A 113 8.10 -13.49 2.96
N CYS A 114 9.36 -13.91 3.01
CA CYS A 114 9.93 -14.53 4.20
C CYS A 114 10.30 -13.49 5.27
N LYS A 115 10.51 -13.94 6.50
CA LYS A 115 10.98 -13.07 7.57
C LYS A 115 12.37 -12.54 7.28
N PHE A 116 12.68 -11.38 7.85
CA PHE A 116 13.99 -10.74 7.70
C PHE A 116 15.13 -11.61 8.24
N GLU A 117 14.91 -12.38 9.31
CA GLU A 117 15.88 -13.29 9.90
C GLU A 117 16.25 -14.47 8.99
N ASP A 118 15.30 -14.92 8.13
CA ASP A 118 15.53 -16.02 7.19
C ASP A 118 16.42 -15.62 6.03
N PHE A 119 16.26 -14.39 5.56
CA PHE A 119 17.08 -13.82 4.49
C PHE A 119 17.33 -12.34 4.78
N PRO A 120 18.31 -12.04 5.65
CA PRO A 120 18.66 -10.68 5.98
C PRO A 120 19.19 -9.91 4.77
N LYS A 121 19.18 -8.63 4.89
CA LYS A 121 19.58 -7.71 3.86
C LYS A 121 21.03 -7.88 3.39
N TRP A 122 21.26 -7.84 2.09
CA TRP A 122 22.58 -8.05 1.46
C TRP A 122 23.33 -6.77 1.08
N TYR A 123 23.50 -5.87 2.00
CA TYR A 123 24.08 -4.55 1.69
C TYR A 123 25.51 -4.56 1.20
N ASN A 124 26.33 -5.55 1.57
CA ASN A 124 27.77 -5.46 1.41
C ASN A 124 28.32 -6.19 0.18
N ASP A 125 27.61 -7.17 -0.35
CA ASP A 125 28.00 -7.90 -1.55
C ASP A 125 26.79 -8.50 -2.28
N LYS A 126 26.25 -7.74 -3.21
CA LYS A 126 25.07 -8.12 -4.01
C LYS A 126 25.28 -9.42 -4.79
N ARG A 127 26.52 -9.69 -5.20
CA ARG A 127 26.83 -10.88 -5.97
C ARG A 127 26.75 -12.14 -5.11
N LEU A 128 27.27 -12.08 -3.90
CA LEU A 128 27.18 -13.20 -2.94
C LEU A 128 25.73 -13.44 -2.54
N ALA A 129 24.97 -12.39 -2.32
CA ALA A 129 23.57 -12.50 -1.98
C ALA A 129 22.71 -13.12 -3.09
N ASN A 130 22.98 -12.80 -4.35
CA ASN A 130 22.31 -13.46 -5.48
C ASN A 130 22.65 -14.96 -5.55
N VAL A 131 23.89 -15.34 -5.26
CA VAL A 131 24.28 -16.76 -5.20
C VAL A 131 23.55 -17.43 -4.05
N GLU A 132 23.60 -16.89 -2.85
CA GLU A 132 22.90 -17.42 -1.67
C GLU A 132 21.38 -17.53 -1.90
N TYR A 133 20.78 -16.49 -2.49
CA TYR A 133 19.35 -16.51 -2.84
C TYR A 133 19.01 -17.69 -3.76
N ARG A 134 19.78 -17.89 -4.85
CA ARG A 134 19.51 -18.97 -5.81
C ARG A 134 19.68 -20.35 -5.19
N GLU A 135 20.68 -20.53 -4.37
CA GLU A 135 20.94 -21.80 -3.66
C GLU A 135 19.81 -22.12 -2.66
N ARG A 136 19.25 -21.10 -2.02
CA ARG A 136 18.21 -21.24 -0.99
C ARG A 136 16.80 -20.95 -1.47
N LYS A 137 16.58 -20.66 -2.75
CA LYS A 137 15.29 -20.22 -3.29
C LYS A 137 14.12 -21.12 -2.90
N ALA A 138 14.28 -22.43 -3.00
CA ALA A 138 13.22 -23.39 -2.64
C ALA A 138 12.87 -23.29 -1.15
N GLU A 139 13.85 -23.31 -0.26
CA GLU A 139 13.68 -23.14 1.18
C GLU A 139 13.02 -21.80 1.52
N LEU A 140 13.51 -20.72 0.91
CA LEU A 140 12.99 -19.38 1.15
C LEU A 140 11.53 -19.22 0.68
N ASN A 141 11.16 -19.84 -0.45
CA ASN A 141 9.79 -19.87 -0.93
C ASN A 141 8.86 -20.61 0.03
N GLU A 142 9.28 -21.73 0.61
CA GLU A 142 8.49 -22.45 1.63
C GLU A 142 8.25 -21.57 2.86
N LYS A 143 9.25 -20.84 3.32
CA LYS A 143 9.15 -19.91 4.46
C LYS A 143 8.33 -18.68 4.15
N ALA A 144 8.33 -18.22 2.93
CA ALA A 144 7.59 -17.04 2.47
C ALA A 144 6.10 -17.34 2.25
N TYR A 145 5.78 -18.56 1.84
CA TYR A 145 4.42 -18.96 1.41
C TYR A 145 3.31 -18.67 2.44
N PRO A 146 3.49 -18.87 3.76
CA PRO A 146 2.49 -18.52 4.77
C PRO A 146 2.16 -17.03 4.85
N TYR A 147 3.04 -16.16 4.35
CA TYR A 147 2.94 -14.71 4.41
C TYR A 147 2.54 -14.09 3.06
N ARG A 148 1.82 -14.82 2.22
CA ARG A 148 1.24 -14.30 0.99
C ARG A 148 0.04 -13.43 1.29
N SER A 149 -0.22 -12.47 0.43
CA SER A 149 -1.53 -11.83 0.34
C SER A 149 -2.41 -12.55 -0.69
N ASN A 150 -3.71 -12.44 -0.55
CA ASN A 150 -4.67 -13.08 -1.45
C ASN A 150 -4.70 -12.40 -2.82
N SER A 151 -4.61 -11.08 -2.83
CA SER A 151 -4.66 -10.28 -4.05
C SER A 151 -4.03 -8.90 -3.83
N TYR A 152 -3.79 -8.17 -4.92
CA TYR A 152 -3.42 -6.75 -4.90
C TYR A 152 -4.35 -5.95 -5.81
N TYR A 153 -4.49 -4.66 -5.50
CA TYR A 153 -5.36 -3.73 -6.22
C TYR A 153 -4.66 -2.40 -6.45
N THR A 154 -4.95 -1.76 -7.58
CA THR A 154 -4.57 -0.36 -7.77
C THR A 154 -5.62 0.56 -7.14
N CYS A 155 -5.19 1.56 -6.39
CA CYS A 155 -6.06 2.61 -5.86
C CYS A 155 -6.21 3.79 -6.84
N GLY A 156 -5.54 3.74 -8.00
CA GLY A 156 -5.46 4.89 -8.90
C GLY A 156 -4.80 6.10 -8.21
N THR A 157 -5.17 7.30 -8.65
CA THR A 157 -4.65 8.56 -8.06
C THR A 157 -5.74 9.39 -7.37
N ASN A 158 -6.94 8.83 -7.21
CA ASN A 158 -8.02 9.50 -6.48
C ASN A 158 -7.70 9.52 -4.98
N ILE A 159 -7.74 10.72 -4.38
CA ILE A 159 -7.37 10.94 -2.96
C ILE A 159 -8.24 10.09 -2.03
N ASP A 160 -9.54 10.04 -2.24
CA ASP A 160 -10.47 9.31 -1.37
C ASP A 160 -10.27 7.80 -1.48
N THR A 161 -10.01 7.28 -2.70
CA THR A 161 -9.69 5.87 -2.91
C THR A 161 -8.39 5.48 -2.20
N ILE A 162 -7.36 6.32 -2.28
CA ILE A 162 -6.10 6.11 -1.54
C ILE A 162 -6.33 6.13 -0.03
N LYS A 163 -7.09 7.11 0.50
CA LYS A 163 -7.43 7.20 1.93
C LYS A 163 -8.15 5.94 2.42
N ARG A 164 -9.10 5.44 1.64
CA ARG A 164 -9.81 4.19 1.97
C ARG A 164 -8.86 2.99 1.97
N GLY A 165 -7.98 2.90 0.99
CA GLY A 165 -6.93 1.87 0.96
C GLY A 165 -6.03 1.93 2.20
N ILE A 166 -5.61 3.10 2.63
CA ILE A 166 -4.82 3.28 3.86
C ILE A 166 -5.60 2.81 5.09
N MET A 167 -6.83 3.25 5.25
CA MET A 167 -7.64 2.96 6.43
C MET A 167 -8.04 1.49 6.52
N LEU A 168 -8.50 0.92 5.41
CA LEU A 168 -9.01 -0.44 5.35
C LEU A 168 -7.89 -1.49 5.27
N ARG A 169 -6.80 -1.18 4.56
CA ARG A 169 -5.73 -2.14 4.23
C ARG A 169 -4.38 -1.80 4.87
N GLY A 170 -4.37 -0.93 5.87
CA GLY A 170 -3.17 -0.59 6.65
C GLY A 170 -2.18 0.33 5.96
N GLY A 171 -2.23 0.45 4.64
CA GLY A 171 -1.38 1.34 3.86
C GLY A 171 -1.58 1.16 2.36
N VAL A 172 -1.12 2.15 1.60
CA VAL A 172 -1.10 2.15 0.14
C VAL A 172 0.32 2.46 -0.33
N MET A 173 0.89 1.56 -1.12
CA MET A 173 2.13 1.86 -1.85
C MET A 173 1.85 2.99 -2.82
N ILE A 174 2.67 4.03 -2.77
CA ILE A 174 2.68 5.13 -3.73
C ILE A 174 4.01 5.14 -4.47
N ASN A 175 3.98 5.28 -5.78
CA ASN A 175 5.17 5.48 -6.60
C ASN A 175 5.20 6.94 -7.09
N VAL A 176 6.29 7.64 -6.81
CA VAL A 176 6.43 9.06 -7.08
C VAL A 176 7.68 9.35 -7.91
N PRO A 177 7.64 10.33 -8.82
CA PRO A 177 8.85 10.83 -9.46
C PRO A 177 9.73 11.54 -8.42
N VAL A 178 11.02 11.30 -8.51
CA VAL A 178 12.00 11.88 -7.59
C VAL A 178 12.48 13.23 -8.11
N HIS A 179 12.00 14.27 -7.47
CA HIS A 179 12.48 15.64 -7.65
C HIS A 179 13.40 16.04 -6.49
N ASP A 180 14.19 17.10 -6.68
CA ASP A 180 15.04 17.66 -5.62
C ASP A 180 14.24 18.04 -4.37
N THR A 181 12.99 18.49 -4.53
CA THR A 181 12.09 18.83 -3.43
C THR A 181 11.72 17.60 -2.56
N LEU A 182 11.84 16.38 -3.07
CA LEU A 182 11.61 15.18 -2.25
C LEU A 182 12.63 15.08 -1.11
N PHE A 183 13.79 15.70 -1.29
CA PHE A 183 14.91 15.73 -0.34
C PHE A 183 15.07 17.08 0.34
N ASP A 184 14.35 18.12 -0.11
CA ASP A 184 14.32 19.39 0.58
C ASP A 184 13.49 19.25 1.86
N MET A 185 14.20 19.01 2.94
CA MET A 185 13.66 18.67 4.24
C MET A 185 13.57 19.85 5.18
N VAL A 186 13.74 21.04 4.67
CA VAL A 186 13.65 22.30 5.44
C VAL A 186 12.19 22.57 5.81
N THR A 187 11.26 22.18 4.95
CA THR A 187 9.82 22.35 5.22
C THR A 187 9.22 21.10 5.87
N PRO A 188 8.28 21.25 6.81
CA PRO A 188 7.58 20.12 7.43
C PRO A 188 6.86 19.23 6.40
N ILE A 189 6.37 19.82 5.30
CA ILE A 189 5.63 19.13 4.24
C ILE A 189 6.43 19.23 2.96
N THR A 190 6.75 18.08 2.36
CA THR A 190 7.39 17.99 1.05
C THR A 190 6.38 18.34 -0.04
N LYS A 191 6.66 19.38 -0.81
CA LYS A 191 5.77 19.90 -1.85
C LYS A 191 6.21 19.48 -3.25
N ALA A 192 5.26 19.48 -4.18
CA ALA A 192 5.56 19.36 -5.59
C ALA A 192 6.51 20.49 -6.05
N PRO A 193 7.45 20.20 -6.94
CA PRO A 193 8.34 21.22 -7.47
C PRO A 193 7.58 22.23 -8.33
N SER A 194 7.91 23.49 -8.20
CA SER A 194 7.33 24.58 -9.02
C SER A 194 7.75 24.50 -10.49
N ASN A 195 8.82 23.76 -10.81
CA ASN A 195 9.31 23.50 -12.16
C ASN A 195 9.68 22.03 -12.28
N SER A 196 8.90 21.25 -13.04
CA SER A 196 8.99 19.78 -13.20
C SER A 196 10.20 19.27 -14.00
N LYS A 197 11.31 20.01 -14.07
CA LYS A 197 12.37 19.71 -15.05
C LYS A 197 13.43 18.70 -14.63
N LEU A 198 13.54 18.33 -13.36
CA LEU A 198 14.55 17.40 -12.88
C LEU A 198 13.89 16.16 -12.25
N ILE A 199 13.82 15.07 -13.01
CA ILE A 199 13.42 13.76 -12.49
C ILE A 199 14.69 12.93 -12.40
N TYR A 200 15.02 12.49 -11.18
CA TYR A 200 16.16 11.59 -10.93
C TYR A 200 15.82 10.10 -11.06
N GLY A 201 14.52 9.79 -11.21
CA GLY A 201 13.97 8.43 -11.24
C GLY A 201 12.65 8.37 -10.50
N TYR A 202 12.25 7.19 -10.05
CA TYR A 202 11.02 6.98 -9.29
C TYR A 202 11.32 6.28 -7.97
N HIS A 203 10.49 6.54 -6.97
CA HIS A 203 10.64 5.99 -5.62
C HIS A 203 9.30 5.49 -5.08
N ALA A 204 9.31 4.26 -4.56
CA ALA A 204 8.15 3.67 -3.92
C ALA A 204 8.23 3.85 -2.41
N MET A 205 7.11 4.25 -1.81
CA MET A 205 6.95 4.47 -0.37
C MET A 205 5.57 4.02 0.08
N LEU A 206 5.34 3.88 1.37
CA LEU A 206 4.06 3.47 1.92
C LEU A 206 3.32 4.66 2.54
N ALA A 207 2.20 5.08 1.93
CA ALA A 207 1.27 6.00 2.56
C ALA A 207 0.50 5.27 3.66
N VAL A 208 0.57 5.78 4.90
CA VAL A 208 0.05 5.17 6.11
C VAL A 208 -0.88 6.09 6.91
N GLY A 209 -1.20 7.24 6.34
CA GLY A 209 -2.11 8.21 6.94
C GLY A 209 -2.24 9.47 6.09
N TRP A 210 -3.03 10.41 6.59
CA TRP A 210 -3.25 11.71 5.96
C TRP A 210 -3.68 12.77 6.97
N ASP A 211 -3.55 14.02 6.57
CA ASP A 211 -4.05 15.19 7.29
C ASP A 211 -4.60 16.20 6.27
N ASP A 212 -5.94 16.35 6.23
CA ASP A 212 -6.62 17.26 5.31
C ASP A 212 -6.41 18.73 5.69
N THR A 213 -6.16 19.01 6.97
CA THR A 213 -5.89 20.40 7.40
C THR A 213 -4.54 20.88 6.89
N LEU A 214 -3.62 19.95 6.65
CA LEU A 214 -2.29 20.20 6.10
C LEU A 214 -2.19 19.86 4.61
N ASN A 215 -3.24 19.27 4.01
CA ASN A 215 -3.27 18.77 2.63
C ASN A 215 -2.09 17.83 2.33
N CYS A 216 -1.89 16.79 3.17
CA CYS A 216 -0.75 15.91 3.04
C CYS A 216 -1.03 14.45 3.40
N TRP A 217 -0.24 13.58 2.80
CA TRP A 217 -0.06 12.19 3.18
C TRP A 217 0.97 12.05 4.29
N ILE A 218 0.79 11.06 5.16
CA ILE A 218 1.82 10.57 6.08
C ILE A 218 2.46 9.37 5.41
N VAL A 219 3.76 9.45 5.11
CA VAL A 219 4.46 8.49 4.25
C VAL A 219 5.63 7.86 4.99
N LEU A 220 5.60 6.55 5.16
CA LEU A 220 6.70 5.74 5.67
C LEU A 220 7.71 5.48 4.55
N ASN A 221 8.98 5.79 4.81
CA ASN A 221 10.06 5.65 3.85
C ASN A 221 10.99 4.47 4.21
N SER A 222 11.93 4.14 3.34
CA SER A 222 12.88 3.03 3.46
C SER A 222 14.34 3.49 3.62
N TYR A 223 14.57 4.56 4.37
CA TYR A 223 15.93 5.08 4.67
C TYR A 223 16.29 5.00 6.15
N GLY A 224 15.65 4.12 6.91
CA GLY A 224 15.87 3.98 8.33
C GLY A 224 15.19 5.08 9.14
N ARG A 225 15.39 5.03 10.44
CA ARG A 225 14.83 5.97 11.42
C ARG A 225 15.55 7.31 11.43
N SER A 226 16.86 7.28 11.24
CA SER A 226 17.71 8.47 11.26
C SER A 226 18.17 8.78 9.85
N TYR A 227 17.77 9.93 9.35
CA TYR A 227 18.29 10.50 8.11
C TYR A 227 19.59 11.31 8.36
N ASP A 228 20.20 11.17 9.53
CA ASP A 228 21.36 11.97 9.96
C ASP A 228 22.56 11.79 9.00
N ASP A 229 22.75 10.57 8.49
CA ASP A 229 23.79 10.27 7.50
C ASP A 229 23.56 10.95 6.14
N LEU A 230 22.31 11.33 5.87
CA LEU A 230 21.92 11.99 4.61
C LEU A 230 21.86 13.52 4.74
N LYS A 231 22.19 14.08 5.91
CA LYS A 231 22.07 15.52 6.21
C LYS A 231 20.67 16.09 5.94
N MET A 232 19.66 15.27 6.06
CA MET A 232 18.26 15.63 5.83
C MET A 232 17.75 16.31 7.11
N GLY A 233 17.19 17.51 6.98
CA GLY A 233 16.86 18.40 8.09
C GLY A 233 15.96 17.80 9.18
N SER A 234 15.89 18.46 10.33
CA SER A 234 15.31 18.01 11.60
C SER A 234 13.85 17.56 11.60
N ALA A 235 13.09 17.84 10.56
CA ALA A 235 11.67 17.49 10.46
C ALA A 235 11.41 15.99 10.17
N LYS A 236 12.43 15.20 9.88
CA LYS A 236 12.31 13.82 9.38
C LYS A 236 13.13 12.80 10.18
N LYS A 237 13.12 12.93 11.51
CA LYS A 237 13.86 12.03 12.41
C LYS A 237 13.20 10.66 12.62
N ASN A 238 12.01 10.43 12.05
CA ASN A 238 11.15 9.34 12.48
C ASN A 238 10.83 8.29 11.40
N GLY A 239 11.64 8.13 10.35
CA GLY A 239 11.37 7.12 9.30
C GLY A 239 10.15 7.42 8.42
N TYR A 240 9.30 8.35 8.80
CA TYR A 240 8.17 8.85 8.00
C TYR A 240 8.21 10.37 7.86
N PHE A 241 7.48 10.89 6.87
CA PHE A 241 7.38 12.32 6.60
C PHE A 241 6.02 12.69 6.00
N TYR A 242 5.77 13.99 5.84
CA TYR A 242 4.55 14.52 5.25
C TYR A 242 4.79 14.88 3.78
N LEU A 243 3.99 14.30 2.88
CA LEU A 243 4.03 14.53 1.45
C LEU A 243 2.76 15.27 1.02
N SER A 244 2.89 16.44 0.38
CA SER A 244 1.73 17.20 -0.12
C SER A 244 0.87 16.37 -1.06
N TYR A 245 -0.46 16.55 -1.03
CA TYR A 245 -1.37 15.95 -2.02
C TYR A 245 -1.06 16.38 -3.45
N ASP A 246 -0.46 17.57 -3.64
CA ASP A 246 -0.04 18.07 -4.95
C ASP A 246 1.21 17.36 -5.49
N TYR A 247 1.91 16.56 -4.67
CA TYR A 247 3.07 15.81 -5.15
C TYR A 247 2.61 14.71 -6.12
N PRO A 248 3.20 14.62 -7.34
CA PRO A 248 2.74 13.65 -8.33
C PRO A 248 2.85 12.22 -7.82
N ILE A 249 1.78 11.46 -7.94
CA ILE A 249 1.75 10.02 -7.74
C ILE A 249 1.50 9.38 -9.10
N THR A 250 2.36 8.45 -9.53
CA THR A 250 2.26 7.81 -10.85
C THR A 250 1.47 6.51 -10.82
N GLU A 251 1.55 5.77 -9.73
CA GLU A 251 0.81 4.51 -9.53
C GLU A 251 0.71 4.20 -8.03
N THR A 252 -0.28 3.40 -7.69
CA THR A 252 -0.57 3.03 -6.30
C THR A 252 -1.01 1.58 -6.23
N TYR A 253 -0.64 0.89 -5.14
CA TYR A 253 -1.09 -0.48 -4.89
C TYR A 253 -1.38 -0.70 -3.40
N THR A 254 -2.38 -1.52 -3.14
CA THR A 254 -2.66 -2.09 -1.82
C THR A 254 -2.98 -3.56 -1.95
N PHE A 255 -3.03 -4.29 -0.84
CA PHE A 255 -3.25 -5.73 -0.83
C PHE A 255 -4.46 -6.10 0.01
N VAL A 256 -5.00 -7.28 -0.28
CA VAL A 256 -5.96 -7.98 0.57
C VAL A 256 -5.27 -9.23 1.11
N ASP A 257 -5.14 -9.30 2.42
CA ASP A 257 -4.39 -10.35 3.11
C ASP A 257 -5.28 -11.49 3.60
N ASP A 258 -6.52 -11.18 3.99
CA ASP A 258 -7.53 -12.16 4.43
C ASP A 258 -8.89 -11.87 3.77
N ILE A 259 -9.45 -12.90 3.12
CA ILE A 259 -10.82 -12.83 2.57
C ILE A 259 -11.83 -12.64 3.71
N ASN A 260 -11.55 -13.18 4.90
CA ASN A 260 -12.42 -13.00 6.06
C ASN A 260 -12.40 -11.57 6.62
N GLU A 261 -11.30 -10.81 6.43
CA GLU A 261 -11.31 -9.37 6.75
C GLU A 261 -12.18 -8.57 5.79
N VAL A 262 -12.15 -8.90 4.48
CA VAL A 262 -13.08 -8.31 3.52
C VAL A 262 -14.52 -8.58 3.96
N GLN A 263 -14.83 -9.83 4.32
CA GLN A 263 -16.15 -10.22 4.78
C GLN A 263 -16.54 -9.61 6.13
N LYS A 264 -15.57 -9.38 7.03
CA LYS A 264 -15.83 -8.82 8.37
C LYS A 264 -15.97 -7.29 8.36
N GLU A 265 -15.17 -6.60 7.52
CA GLU A 265 -15.36 -5.16 7.28
C GLU A 265 -16.60 -4.89 6.41
N GLU A 266 -17.02 -5.88 5.61
CA GLU A 266 -18.29 -5.91 4.89
C GLU A 266 -19.48 -6.17 5.82
N GLN A 267 -19.30 -6.89 6.95
CA GLN A 267 -20.32 -7.10 7.96
C GLN A 267 -20.70 -5.82 8.74
N ASP A 268 -19.80 -4.85 8.85
CA ASP A 268 -20.10 -3.53 9.44
C ASP A 268 -20.45 -2.48 8.36
N MET A 269 -20.89 -2.94 7.18
CA MET A 269 -21.13 -2.07 6.01
C MET A 269 -22.22 -1.02 6.26
N PHE A 270 -23.22 -1.38 7.07
CA PHE A 270 -24.32 -0.49 7.42
C PHE A 270 -24.59 -0.55 8.93
N LYS A 271 -24.64 0.60 9.58
CA LYS A 271 -24.78 0.73 11.04
C LYS A 271 -26.07 0.14 11.62
N ASP A 272 -27.06 -0.12 10.77
CA ASP A 272 -28.45 -0.47 11.12
C ASP A 272 -28.90 -1.83 10.56
N VAL A 273 -27.96 -2.66 10.09
CA VAL A 273 -28.28 -4.02 9.59
C VAL A 273 -27.79 -5.12 10.51
N GLU A 274 -26.91 -4.83 11.47
CA GLU A 274 -26.43 -5.80 12.44
C GLU A 274 -27.58 -6.47 13.20
N GLY A 275 -27.65 -7.80 13.11
CA GLY A 275 -28.72 -8.60 13.72
C GLY A 275 -30.07 -8.53 13.02
N HIS A 276 -30.19 -7.83 11.89
CA HIS A 276 -31.41 -7.80 11.10
C HIS A 276 -31.61 -9.13 10.32
N TRP A 277 -32.80 -9.63 10.20
CA TRP A 277 -33.11 -10.92 9.55
C TRP A 277 -32.59 -11.00 8.09
N ALA A 278 -32.48 -9.89 7.40
CA ALA A 278 -32.00 -9.80 6.01
C ALA A 278 -30.54 -9.37 5.89
N GLU A 279 -29.79 -9.24 6.99
CA GLU A 279 -28.40 -8.79 7.04
C GLU A 279 -27.54 -9.44 5.95
N GLU A 280 -27.43 -10.76 5.94
CA GLU A 280 -26.63 -11.50 4.96
C GLU A 280 -27.03 -11.22 3.50
N SER A 281 -28.33 -11.04 3.24
CA SER A 281 -28.83 -10.77 1.89
C SER A 281 -28.55 -9.33 1.46
N ILE A 282 -28.62 -8.37 2.39
CA ILE A 282 -28.32 -6.96 2.14
C ILE A 282 -26.85 -6.81 1.84
N GLU A 283 -26.00 -7.40 2.66
CA GLU A 283 -24.55 -7.36 2.47
C GLU A 283 -24.14 -7.98 1.14
N LYS A 284 -24.62 -9.17 0.81
CA LYS A 284 -24.37 -9.80 -0.49
C LYS A 284 -24.84 -8.96 -1.69
N ALA A 285 -25.98 -8.30 -1.57
CA ALA A 285 -26.51 -7.45 -2.62
C ALA A 285 -25.67 -6.16 -2.77
N ALA A 286 -25.21 -5.60 -1.66
CA ALA A 286 -24.34 -4.43 -1.65
C ALA A 286 -22.96 -4.77 -2.22
N GLN A 287 -22.34 -5.89 -1.81
CA GLN A 287 -21.08 -6.41 -2.35
C GLN A 287 -21.11 -6.57 -3.87
N LYS A 288 -22.24 -7.01 -4.40
CA LYS A 288 -22.45 -7.13 -5.85
C LYS A 288 -22.82 -5.81 -6.53
N GLY A 289 -22.85 -4.70 -5.80
CA GLY A 289 -23.23 -3.39 -6.33
C GLY A 289 -24.71 -3.29 -6.74
N ILE A 290 -25.55 -4.25 -6.35
CA ILE A 290 -26.98 -4.29 -6.69
C ILE A 290 -27.75 -3.24 -5.92
N VAL A 291 -27.42 -3.07 -4.61
CA VAL A 291 -28.00 -2.07 -3.73
C VAL A 291 -26.90 -1.15 -3.16
N GLN A 292 -27.31 0.00 -2.64
CA GLN A 292 -26.42 0.97 -1.98
C GLN A 292 -27.13 1.50 -0.74
N GLY A 293 -26.35 1.82 0.31
CA GLY A 293 -26.84 2.51 1.48
C GLY A 293 -26.92 4.03 1.29
N PHE A 294 -27.23 4.71 2.35
CA PHE A 294 -27.32 6.17 2.41
C PHE A 294 -25.97 6.79 2.83
N GLU A 295 -25.79 8.08 2.55
CA GLU A 295 -24.58 8.83 2.88
C GLU A 295 -24.26 8.87 4.39
N ASP A 296 -25.27 8.65 5.24
CA ASP A 296 -25.13 8.59 6.70
C ASP A 296 -24.60 7.24 7.21
N GLY A 297 -24.30 6.29 6.30
CA GLY A 297 -23.80 4.94 6.63
C GLY A 297 -24.91 3.97 7.08
N THR A 298 -26.17 4.26 6.79
CA THR A 298 -27.32 3.36 7.04
C THR A 298 -27.79 2.71 5.75
N PHE A 299 -28.47 1.56 5.86
CA PHE A 299 -29.18 0.91 4.76
C PHE A 299 -30.68 1.13 4.83
N ARG A 300 -31.20 1.28 6.04
CA ARG A 300 -32.62 1.42 6.37
C ARG A 300 -33.46 0.22 5.89
N PRO A 301 -33.18 -0.98 6.42
CA PRO A 301 -33.70 -2.23 5.88
C PRO A 301 -35.20 -2.33 5.89
N ASP A 302 -35.89 -1.68 6.82
CA ASP A 302 -37.35 -1.66 6.96
C ASP A 302 -38.03 -0.48 6.23
N GLU A 303 -37.26 0.39 5.56
CA GLU A 303 -37.82 1.51 4.78
C GLU A 303 -38.36 1.01 3.44
N MET A 304 -39.49 1.57 3.00
CA MET A 304 -40.10 1.19 1.74
C MET A 304 -39.25 1.64 0.55
N VAL A 305 -38.99 0.69 -0.36
CA VAL A 305 -38.30 1.00 -1.61
C VAL A 305 -39.19 1.83 -2.54
N THR A 306 -38.64 2.91 -3.07
CA THR A 306 -39.32 3.72 -4.07
C THR A 306 -39.32 3.03 -5.44
N ARG A 307 -40.29 3.40 -6.32
CA ARG A 307 -40.33 2.88 -7.71
C ARG A 307 -39.05 3.20 -8.47
N ALA A 308 -38.39 4.36 -8.21
CA ALA A 308 -37.13 4.73 -8.83
C ALA A 308 -35.97 3.85 -8.35
N GLN A 309 -35.90 3.58 -7.05
CA GLN A 309 -34.89 2.67 -6.50
C GLN A 309 -35.04 1.25 -7.05
N LEU A 310 -36.28 0.75 -7.16
CA LEU A 310 -36.54 -0.55 -7.77
C LEU A 310 -36.06 -0.61 -9.23
N CYS A 311 -36.33 0.40 -10.05
CA CYS A 311 -35.84 0.47 -11.42
C CYS A 311 -34.31 0.50 -11.47
N SER A 312 -33.65 1.23 -10.57
CA SER A 312 -32.20 1.27 -10.48
C SER A 312 -31.61 -0.11 -10.13
N ILE A 313 -32.22 -0.84 -9.21
CA ILE A 313 -31.83 -2.20 -8.84
C ILE A 313 -31.99 -3.15 -10.03
N LEU A 314 -33.11 -3.11 -10.74
CA LEU A 314 -33.35 -3.95 -11.92
C LEU A 314 -32.34 -3.67 -13.05
N ASN A 315 -32.00 -2.41 -13.25
CA ASN A 315 -30.96 -2.03 -14.21
C ASN A 315 -29.58 -2.60 -13.85
N ARG A 316 -29.19 -2.51 -12.58
CA ARG A 316 -27.91 -3.09 -12.10
C ARG A 316 -27.88 -4.62 -12.18
N LEU A 317 -29.04 -5.27 -12.16
CA LEU A 317 -29.16 -6.70 -12.39
C LEU A 317 -29.16 -7.08 -13.87
N GLY A 318 -29.08 -6.11 -14.81
CA GLY A 318 -29.16 -6.35 -16.25
C GLY A 318 -30.51 -6.86 -16.71
N LEU A 319 -31.61 -6.49 -16.03
CA LEU A 319 -32.98 -6.95 -16.34
C LEU A 319 -33.80 -5.92 -17.14
N LEU A 320 -33.21 -4.79 -17.53
CA LEU A 320 -33.88 -3.70 -18.25
C LEU A 320 -33.30 -3.46 -19.66
N ASP A 321 -32.57 -4.41 -20.25
CA ASP A 321 -32.05 -4.36 -21.63
C ASP A 321 -33.15 -4.66 -22.66
#